data_668ccaf1abca950103cef58519e7250f
#
_entry.id   668ccaf1abca950103cef58519e7250f
#
_cell.length_a   1.000
_cell.length_b   1.000
_cell.length_c   1.000
_cell.angle_alpha   90.00
_cell.angle_beta   90.00
_cell.angle_gamma   90.00
#
_symmetry.space_group_name_H-M   'P 1'
#
loop_
_entity.id
_entity.type
_entity.pdbx_description
1 polymer ?
#
loop_
_entity_poly.entity_id
_entity_poly.type
_entity_poly.pdbx_seq_one_letter_code
_entity_poly.pdbx_strand_id
1 'polypeptide(L)'
;VDDKIFQAGSTAEAQSIMEEYLDRISRHEVVLSVRASALDLLSVRTGERVLDAGCGLGEVARDLARLVGPAGSVMAVDLNPAMLAAARRRHVVVPEAGTITYRIGDVASLDHSGAFDVVWCERVLQHVADPGSAVHALARMLGPGGRLCVIDVDWSGLVVDGVDQTLTARVLHAFRGKVSHPTVGRTLRRRLLRAGLVDPVLRAVQAVSTRLDDAASVVPVLDRRESGLVPDVDRSLWFRSLDLADARGELTIALPIYVAVARRPR
;
A
#
# COMPACT_ATOMS: atom_id res chain seq x y z
N VAL A 1 4.51 11.04 5.19
CA VAL A 1 5.71 10.17 5.13
C VAL A 1 6.53 10.65 3.95
N ASP A 2 7.75 11.15 4.18
CA ASP A 2 8.67 11.51 3.10
C ASP A 2 9.05 10.20 2.38
N ASP A 3 8.90 10.13 1.04
CA ASP A 3 9.25 8.96 0.23
C ASP A 3 10.67 8.45 0.49
N LYS A 4 11.56 9.29 1.01
CA LYS A 4 12.92 8.94 1.40
C LYS A 4 13.00 7.91 2.55
N ILE A 5 11.97 7.81 3.39
CA ILE A 5 11.93 6.85 4.51
C ILE A 5 11.77 5.41 4.01
N PHE A 6 11.13 5.22 2.85
CA PHE A 6 10.99 3.91 2.21
C PHE A 6 12.25 3.47 1.44
N GLN A 7 13.25 4.36 1.28
CA GLN A 7 14.48 4.04 0.57
C GLN A 7 15.50 3.35 1.48
N ALA A 8 16.35 2.52 0.88
CA ALA A 8 17.47 1.89 1.58
C ALA A 8 18.44 2.97 2.12
N GLY A 9 18.85 2.85 3.40
CA GLY A 9 19.81 3.75 4.03
C GLY A 9 19.22 4.71 5.08
N SER A 10 17.97 4.56 5.48
CA SER A 10 17.35 5.29 6.59
C SER A 10 18.03 4.99 7.93
N THR A 11 18.04 5.98 8.86
CA THR A 11 18.58 5.78 10.23
C THR A 11 17.78 4.74 11.01
N ALA A 12 18.37 4.15 12.08
CA ALA A 12 17.68 3.18 12.93
C ALA A 12 16.40 3.76 13.56
N GLU A 13 16.39 5.05 13.90
CA GLU A 13 15.22 5.75 14.42
C GLU A 13 14.11 5.85 13.35
N ALA A 14 14.46 6.24 12.13
CA ALA A 14 13.50 6.29 11.01
C ALA A 14 12.94 4.90 10.68
N GLN A 15 13.76 3.84 10.80
CA GLN A 15 13.31 2.46 10.63
C GLN A 15 12.31 2.05 11.71
N SER A 16 12.55 2.38 12.99
CA SER A 16 11.62 2.09 14.09
C SER A 16 10.27 2.79 13.88
N ILE A 17 10.29 4.07 13.51
CA ILE A 17 9.08 4.84 13.21
C ILE A 17 8.31 4.19 12.06
N MET A 18 9.01 3.74 11.01
CA MET A 18 8.40 3.06 9.88
C MET A 18 7.78 1.71 10.28
N GLU A 19 8.49 0.89 11.08
CA GLU A 19 7.96 -0.38 11.59
C GLU A 19 6.68 -0.15 12.39
N GLU A 20 6.66 0.84 13.29
CA GLU A 20 5.48 1.19 14.08
C GLU A 20 4.31 1.67 13.21
N TYR A 21 4.60 2.49 12.19
CA TYR A 21 3.59 2.96 11.23
C TYR A 21 2.98 1.79 10.45
N LEU A 22 3.82 0.89 9.89
CA LEU A 22 3.35 -0.26 9.14
C LEU A 22 2.57 -1.24 10.01
N ASP A 23 3.00 -1.49 11.25
CA ASP A 23 2.26 -2.32 12.21
C ASP A 23 0.88 -1.75 12.53
N ARG A 24 0.80 -0.45 12.76
CA ARG A 24 -0.46 0.23 13.04
C ARG A 24 -1.42 0.14 11.86
N ILE A 25 -0.94 0.52 10.67
CA ILE A 25 -1.80 0.58 9.48
C ILE A 25 -2.22 -0.82 9.01
N SER A 26 -1.39 -1.84 9.17
CA SER A 26 -1.73 -3.21 8.76
C SER A 26 -2.88 -3.83 9.55
N ARG A 27 -3.14 -3.32 10.75
CA ARG A 27 -4.22 -3.76 11.65
C ARG A 27 -5.48 -2.89 11.53
N HIS A 28 -5.41 -1.81 10.78
CA HIS A 28 -6.54 -0.90 10.63
C HIS A 28 -7.67 -1.57 9.84
N GLU A 29 -8.91 -1.41 10.31
CA GLU A 29 -10.09 -2.09 9.76
C GLU A 29 -10.25 -1.85 8.26
N VAL A 30 -10.02 -0.62 7.79
CA VAL A 30 -10.10 -0.31 6.37
C VAL A 30 -9.07 -1.06 5.54
N VAL A 31 -7.85 -1.23 6.04
CA VAL A 31 -6.79 -1.96 5.33
C VAL A 31 -7.12 -3.45 5.26
N LEU A 32 -7.65 -4.01 6.35
CA LEU A 32 -8.13 -5.39 6.37
C LEU A 32 -9.29 -5.60 5.37
N SER A 33 -10.24 -4.66 5.30
CA SER A 33 -11.35 -4.69 4.34
C SER A 33 -10.87 -4.59 2.89
N VAL A 34 -9.90 -3.71 2.62
CA VAL A 34 -9.27 -3.58 1.29
C VAL A 34 -8.59 -4.89 0.88
N ARG A 35 -7.82 -5.51 1.78
CA ARG A 35 -7.14 -6.79 1.54
C ARG A 35 -8.13 -7.92 1.33
N ALA A 36 -9.20 -7.99 2.11
CA ALA A 36 -10.28 -8.98 1.92
C ALA A 36 -10.92 -8.85 0.53
N SER A 37 -11.25 -7.62 0.11
CA SER A 37 -11.78 -7.34 -1.23
C SER A 37 -10.81 -7.74 -2.35
N ALA A 38 -9.51 -7.54 -2.14
CA ALA A 38 -8.47 -7.89 -3.11
C ALA A 38 -8.30 -9.41 -3.21
N LEU A 39 -8.27 -10.13 -2.09
CA LEU A 39 -8.17 -11.59 -2.05
C LEU A 39 -9.38 -12.27 -2.70
N ASP A 40 -10.60 -11.73 -2.49
CA ASP A 40 -11.81 -12.19 -3.17
C ASP A 40 -11.69 -12.11 -4.70
N LEU A 41 -11.24 -10.95 -5.22
CA LEU A 41 -11.02 -10.75 -6.65
C LEU A 41 -9.90 -11.62 -7.21
N LEU A 42 -8.83 -11.80 -6.43
CA LEU A 42 -7.63 -12.52 -6.85
C LEU A 42 -7.84 -14.03 -6.87
N SER A 43 -8.72 -14.54 -5.99
CA SER A 43 -9.06 -15.98 -5.88
C SER A 43 -7.80 -16.87 -5.84
N VAL A 44 -6.93 -16.62 -4.85
CA VAL A 44 -5.70 -17.42 -4.62
C VAL A 44 -6.05 -18.87 -4.36
N ARG A 45 -5.28 -19.80 -4.92
CA ARG A 45 -5.54 -21.25 -4.86
C ARG A 45 -4.38 -21.98 -4.19
N THR A 46 -4.70 -23.10 -3.58
CA THR A 46 -3.70 -24.02 -3.02
C THR A 46 -2.70 -24.47 -4.11
N GLY A 47 -1.42 -24.50 -3.77
CA GLY A 47 -0.33 -24.90 -4.66
C GLY A 47 0.20 -23.79 -5.56
N GLU A 48 -0.39 -22.58 -5.56
CA GLU A 48 0.08 -21.48 -6.39
C GLU A 48 1.41 -20.88 -5.89
N ARG A 49 2.18 -20.35 -6.84
CA ARG A 49 3.41 -19.60 -6.60
C ARG A 49 3.08 -18.11 -6.62
N VAL A 50 3.31 -17.43 -5.53
CA VAL A 50 2.93 -16.03 -5.33
C VAL A 50 4.17 -15.16 -5.19
N LEU A 51 4.14 -13.98 -5.82
CA LEU A 51 5.06 -12.87 -5.55
C LEU A 51 4.34 -11.82 -4.72
N ASP A 52 4.87 -11.47 -3.54
CA ASP A 52 4.51 -10.29 -2.77
C ASP A 52 5.56 -9.20 -3.02
N ALA A 53 5.21 -8.25 -3.87
CA ALA A 53 6.09 -7.21 -4.37
C ALA A 53 5.97 -5.92 -3.52
N GLY A 54 7.01 -5.59 -2.75
CA GLY A 54 6.99 -4.54 -1.73
C GLY A 54 6.38 -5.05 -0.43
N CYS A 55 6.89 -6.19 0.07
CA CYS A 55 6.25 -6.93 1.17
C CYS A 55 6.35 -6.26 2.55
N GLY A 56 7.18 -5.21 2.72
CA GLY A 56 7.37 -4.53 4.00
C GLY A 56 7.70 -5.51 5.13
N LEU A 57 6.82 -5.55 6.15
CA LEU A 57 6.95 -6.43 7.34
C LEU A 57 6.40 -7.85 7.11
N GLY A 58 5.97 -8.17 5.89
CA GLY A 58 5.59 -9.51 5.47
C GLY A 58 4.24 -10.02 5.98
N GLU A 59 3.32 -9.14 6.42
CA GLU A 59 1.98 -9.54 6.87
C GLU A 59 1.24 -10.26 5.74
N VAL A 60 1.17 -9.62 4.57
CA VAL A 60 0.48 -10.17 3.39
C VAL A 60 1.17 -11.44 2.91
N ALA A 61 2.51 -11.48 2.90
CA ALA A 61 3.24 -12.70 2.55
C ALA A 61 2.84 -13.90 3.42
N ARG A 62 2.65 -13.69 4.75
CA ARG A 62 2.21 -14.75 5.67
C ARG A 62 0.76 -15.18 5.41
N ASP A 63 -0.13 -14.25 5.10
CA ASP A 63 -1.52 -14.56 4.78
C ASP A 63 -1.63 -15.31 3.44
N LEU A 64 -0.88 -14.87 2.43
CA LEU A 64 -0.80 -15.57 1.14
C LEU A 64 -0.21 -16.98 1.30
N ALA A 65 0.82 -17.17 2.16
CA ALA A 65 1.39 -18.49 2.42
C ALA A 65 0.37 -19.46 3.04
N ARG A 66 -0.49 -18.99 3.94
CA ARG A 66 -1.61 -19.80 4.47
C ARG A 66 -2.59 -20.21 3.39
N LEU A 67 -2.91 -19.29 2.48
CA LEU A 67 -3.88 -19.53 1.39
C LEU A 67 -3.36 -20.53 0.36
N VAL A 68 -2.07 -20.44 -0.02
CA VAL A 68 -1.48 -21.38 -0.99
C VAL A 68 -1.18 -22.74 -0.39
N GLY A 69 -1.11 -22.88 0.94
CA GLY A 69 -0.88 -24.13 1.64
C GLY A 69 0.50 -24.74 1.37
N PRO A 70 0.81 -25.93 1.93
CA PRO A 70 2.16 -26.50 1.93
C PRO A 70 2.70 -26.87 0.55
N ALA A 71 1.83 -27.00 -0.46
CA ALA A 71 2.24 -27.25 -1.85
C ALA A 71 2.56 -25.96 -2.63
N GLY A 72 2.23 -24.80 -2.08
CA GLY A 72 2.48 -23.48 -2.67
C GLY A 72 3.71 -22.79 -2.11
N SER A 73 4.03 -21.63 -2.68
CA SER A 73 5.17 -20.82 -2.22
C SER A 73 4.92 -19.34 -2.40
N VAL A 74 5.53 -18.53 -1.53
CA VAL A 74 5.51 -17.06 -1.62
C VAL A 74 6.96 -16.56 -1.71
N MET A 75 7.25 -15.76 -2.72
CA MET A 75 8.44 -14.92 -2.75
C MET A 75 8.06 -13.53 -2.29
N ALA A 76 8.61 -13.07 -1.18
CA ALA A 76 8.38 -11.76 -0.60
C ALA A 76 9.58 -10.85 -0.89
N VAL A 77 9.37 -9.77 -1.63
CA VAL A 77 10.44 -8.88 -2.09
C VAL A 77 10.22 -7.49 -1.54
N ASP A 78 11.28 -6.88 -1.03
CA ASP A 78 11.30 -5.46 -0.66
C ASP A 78 12.65 -4.85 -0.98
N LEU A 79 12.66 -3.55 -1.28
CA LEU A 79 13.88 -2.80 -1.54
C LEU A 79 14.65 -2.52 -0.26
N ASN A 80 13.95 -2.40 0.87
CA ASN A 80 14.53 -2.05 2.16
C ASN A 80 14.97 -3.28 2.95
N PRO A 81 16.30 -3.50 3.15
CA PRO A 81 16.82 -4.66 3.87
C PRO A 81 16.39 -4.71 5.34
N ALA A 82 16.14 -3.55 5.98
CA ALA A 82 15.66 -3.49 7.36
C ALA A 82 14.24 -4.02 7.49
N MET A 83 13.35 -3.70 6.55
CA MET A 83 11.99 -4.25 6.48
C MET A 83 12.03 -5.78 6.33
N LEU A 84 12.87 -6.30 5.45
CA LEU A 84 13.03 -7.75 5.30
C LEU A 84 13.61 -8.42 6.55
N ALA A 85 14.55 -7.77 7.24
CA ALA A 85 15.05 -8.28 8.52
C ALA A 85 13.92 -8.34 9.56
N ALA A 86 13.09 -7.31 9.66
CA ALA A 86 11.91 -7.29 10.51
C ALA A 86 10.87 -8.36 10.11
N ALA A 87 10.61 -8.51 8.82
CA ALA A 87 9.71 -9.54 8.30
C ALA A 87 10.17 -10.96 8.68
N ARG A 88 11.47 -11.24 8.55
CA ARG A 88 12.06 -12.54 8.96
C ARG A 88 11.96 -12.78 10.46
N ARG A 89 12.20 -11.76 11.30
CA ARG A 89 12.03 -11.88 12.77
C ARG A 89 10.60 -12.20 13.19
N ARG A 90 9.61 -11.72 12.43
CA ARG A 90 8.18 -11.92 12.67
C ARG A 90 7.62 -13.20 12.03
N HIS A 91 8.41 -13.85 11.19
CA HIS A 91 7.98 -15.06 10.52
C HIS A 91 8.03 -16.25 11.49
N VAL A 92 6.85 -16.85 11.69
CA VAL A 92 6.71 -18.14 12.39
C VAL A 92 6.40 -19.19 11.34
N VAL A 93 7.20 -20.25 11.29
CA VAL A 93 6.96 -21.37 10.37
C VAL A 93 5.69 -22.11 10.81
N VAL A 94 4.74 -22.24 9.87
CA VAL A 94 3.48 -22.95 10.07
C VAL A 94 3.47 -24.14 9.10
N PRO A 95 3.39 -25.40 9.56
CA PRO A 95 3.50 -26.58 8.68
C PRO A 95 2.46 -26.64 7.57
N GLU A 96 1.25 -26.07 7.82
CA GLU A 96 0.13 -26.05 6.88
C GLU A 96 0.21 -24.89 5.87
N ALA A 97 1.20 -23.99 6.01
CA ALA A 97 1.40 -22.86 5.11
C ALA A 97 2.47 -23.15 4.05
N GLY A 98 2.41 -22.43 2.95
CA GLY A 98 3.43 -22.43 1.92
C GLY A 98 4.75 -21.84 2.40
N THR A 99 5.83 -22.20 1.75
CA THR A 99 7.17 -21.68 2.04
C THR A 99 7.25 -20.19 1.68
N ILE A 100 7.82 -19.38 2.58
CA ILE A 100 8.11 -17.96 2.29
C ILE A 100 9.60 -17.77 2.09
N THR A 101 9.98 -17.17 0.96
CA THR A 101 11.36 -16.74 0.68
C THR A 101 11.43 -15.23 0.63
N TYR A 102 12.22 -14.61 1.50
CA TYR A 102 12.42 -13.15 1.55
C TYR A 102 13.65 -12.75 0.74
N ARG A 103 13.49 -11.80 -0.21
CA ARG A 103 14.57 -11.30 -1.07
C ARG A 103 14.62 -9.78 -1.12
N ILE A 104 15.83 -9.22 -1.11
CA ILE A 104 16.04 -7.81 -1.45
C ILE A 104 15.92 -7.68 -2.96
N GLY A 105 15.14 -6.70 -3.41
CA GLY A 105 14.97 -6.42 -4.84
C GLY A 105 14.08 -5.22 -5.10
N ASP A 106 14.32 -4.57 -6.22
CA ASP A 106 13.46 -3.52 -6.75
C ASP A 106 12.38 -4.16 -7.64
N VAL A 107 11.12 -3.87 -7.34
CA VAL A 107 9.96 -4.38 -8.10
C VAL A 107 9.98 -3.98 -9.58
N ALA A 108 10.67 -2.88 -9.93
CA ALA A 108 10.83 -2.44 -11.31
C ALA A 108 11.89 -3.21 -12.11
N SER A 109 12.81 -3.91 -11.42
CA SER A 109 13.95 -4.61 -12.03
C SER A 109 14.03 -6.10 -11.73
N LEU A 110 12.97 -6.70 -11.14
CA LEU A 110 12.92 -8.13 -10.89
C LEU A 110 13.00 -8.94 -12.20
N ASP A 111 13.81 -9.98 -12.19
CA ASP A 111 13.97 -10.91 -13.32
C ASP A 111 13.57 -12.34 -12.92
N HIS A 112 12.28 -12.61 -12.98
CA HIS A 112 11.65 -13.92 -12.74
C HIS A 112 10.49 -14.12 -13.73
N SER A 113 10.71 -13.83 -15.01
CA SER A 113 9.68 -13.82 -16.04
C SER A 113 8.89 -15.13 -16.09
N GLY A 114 7.57 -15.04 -15.98
CA GLY A 114 6.65 -16.18 -16.08
C GLY A 114 6.69 -17.16 -14.90
N ALA A 115 7.30 -16.77 -13.77
CA ALA A 115 7.50 -17.69 -12.64
C ALA A 115 6.30 -17.80 -11.69
N PHE A 116 5.36 -16.82 -11.69
CA PHE A 116 4.30 -16.72 -10.69
C PHE A 116 2.90 -16.88 -11.29
N ASP A 117 2.04 -17.52 -10.51
CA ASP A 117 0.62 -17.67 -10.81
C ASP A 117 -0.15 -16.43 -10.31
N VAL A 118 0.37 -15.79 -9.26
CA VAL A 118 -0.18 -14.60 -8.63
C VAL A 118 0.94 -13.61 -8.30
N VAL A 119 0.67 -12.32 -8.55
CA VAL A 119 1.51 -11.21 -8.09
C VAL A 119 0.62 -10.26 -7.27
N TRP A 120 1.07 -9.95 -6.06
CA TRP A 120 0.49 -8.95 -5.17
C TRP A 120 1.41 -7.74 -5.08
N CYS A 121 0.85 -6.53 -5.13
CA CYS A 121 1.58 -5.28 -4.98
C CYS A 121 0.68 -4.27 -4.25
N GLU A 122 0.99 -3.94 -3.00
CA GLU A 122 0.18 -3.08 -2.14
C GLU A 122 0.97 -1.85 -1.68
N ARG A 123 0.48 -0.66 -2.00
CA ARG A 123 1.03 0.66 -1.58
C ARG A 123 2.50 0.87 -1.96
N VAL A 124 2.88 0.37 -3.12
CA VAL A 124 4.24 0.46 -3.66
C VAL A 124 4.34 1.50 -4.77
N LEU A 125 3.34 1.51 -5.68
CA LEU A 125 3.45 2.31 -6.90
C LEU A 125 3.47 3.83 -6.62
N GLN A 126 2.94 4.27 -5.49
CA GLN A 126 3.02 5.66 -5.08
C GLN A 126 4.46 6.12 -4.76
N HIS A 127 5.41 5.20 -4.52
CA HIS A 127 6.79 5.48 -4.11
C HIS A 127 7.85 5.18 -5.19
N VAL A 128 7.50 4.46 -6.27
CA VAL A 128 8.46 4.12 -7.33
C VAL A 128 8.70 5.30 -8.27
N ALA A 129 9.84 5.31 -8.95
CA ALA A 129 10.19 6.38 -9.90
C ALA A 129 9.20 6.43 -11.10
N ASP A 130 8.87 5.28 -11.69
CA ASP A 130 7.88 5.16 -12.77
C ASP A 130 6.90 3.99 -12.51
N PRO A 131 5.67 4.30 -12.06
CA PRO A 131 4.63 3.30 -11.86
C PRO A 131 4.25 2.52 -13.12
N GLY A 132 4.44 3.09 -14.30
CA GLY A 132 4.17 2.41 -15.57
C GLY A 132 5.15 1.25 -15.80
N SER A 133 6.44 1.54 -15.72
CA SER A 133 7.52 0.54 -15.84
C SER A 133 7.43 -0.52 -14.74
N ALA A 134 7.09 -0.14 -13.50
CA ALA A 134 6.90 -1.09 -12.41
C ALA A 134 5.75 -2.07 -12.71
N VAL A 135 4.59 -1.60 -13.17
CA VAL A 135 3.47 -2.47 -13.54
C VAL A 135 3.83 -3.40 -14.71
N HIS A 136 4.59 -2.92 -15.70
CA HIS A 136 5.09 -3.78 -16.79
C HIS A 136 6.03 -4.88 -16.27
N ALA A 137 6.94 -4.54 -15.34
CA ALA A 137 7.82 -5.53 -14.72
C ALA A 137 7.01 -6.59 -13.96
N LEU A 138 6.05 -6.17 -13.12
CA LEU A 138 5.17 -7.08 -12.40
C LEU A 138 4.33 -7.98 -13.32
N ALA A 139 3.83 -7.44 -14.42
CA ALA A 139 3.07 -8.22 -15.42
C ALA A 139 3.94 -9.31 -16.07
N ARG A 140 5.23 -9.05 -16.32
CA ARG A 140 6.16 -10.06 -16.86
C ARG A 140 6.45 -11.21 -15.88
N MET A 141 6.33 -10.97 -14.57
CA MET A 141 6.52 -12.01 -13.54
C MET A 141 5.45 -13.11 -13.63
N LEU A 142 4.26 -12.80 -14.14
CA LEU A 142 3.15 -13.74 -14.25
C LEU A 142 3.41 -14.80 -15.33
N GLY A 143 3.05 -16.03 -15.05
CA GLY A 143 2.85 -17.08 -16.06
C GLY A 143 1.59 -16.83 -16.90
N PRO A 144 1.39 -17.58 -18.00
CA PRO A 144 0.16 -17.51 -18.79
C PRO A 144 -1.09 -17.74 -17.93
N GLY A 145 -2.07 -16.86 -18.02
CA GLY A 145 -3.30 -16.90 -17.19
C GLY A 145 -3.11 -16.48 -15.74
N GLY A 146 -1.89 -16.10 -15.32
CA GLY A 146 -1.61 -15.57 -13.98
C GLY A 146 -2.28 -14.22 -13.73
N ARG A 147 -2.39 -13.83 -12.46
CA ARG A 147 -3.17 -12.67 -11.99
C ARG A 147 -2.29 -11.68 -11.24
N LEU A 148 -2.39 -10.39 -11.57
CA LEU A 148 -1.78 -9.27 -10.84
C LEU A 148 -2.85 -8.53 -10.06
N CYS A 149 -2.66 -8.41 -8.75
CA CYS A 149 -3.39 -7.49 -7.88
C CYS A 149 -2.50 -6.30 -7.54
N VAL A 150 -3.03 -5.10 -7.75
CA VAL A 150 -2.40 -3.86 -7.29
C VAL A 150 -3.38 -3.09 -6.42
N ILE A 151 -2.91 -2.66 -5.26
CA ILE A 151 -3.65 -1.81 -4.31
C ILE A 151 -2.85 -0.54 -4.11
N ASP A 152 -3.50 0.60 -4.32
CA ASP A 152 -2.87 1.88 -4.01
C ASP A 152 -3.88 2.98 -3.69
N VAL A 153 -3.40 4.04 -3.05
CA VAL A 153 -4.20 5.15 -2.55
C VAL A 153 -4.34 6.23 -3.62
N ASP A 154 -5.45 6.95 -3.61
CA ASP A 154 -5.62 8.19 -4.34
C ASP A 154 -5.67 9.37 -3.38
N TRP A 155 -4.50 9.92 -3.07
CA TRP A 155 -4.36 11.07 -2.18
C TRP A 155 -5.05 12.34 -2.69
N SER A 156 -5.27 12.43 -4.01
CA SER A 156 -6.03 13.56 -4.58
C SER A 156 -7.54 13.44 -4.38
N GLY A 157 -8.01 12.26 -3.96
CA GLY A 157 -9.39 12.02 -3.56
C GLY A 157 -9.63 12.17 -2.05
N LEU A 158 -8.60 12.52 -1.27
CA LEU A 158 -8.74 12.78 0.17
C LEU A 158 -9.64 14.00 0.41
N VAL A 159 -10.69 13.76 1.18
CA VAL A 159 -11.63 14.78 1.68
C VAL A 159 -11.43 14.95 3.17
N VAL A 160 -11.40 16.18 3.64
CA VAL A 160 -11.46 16.55 5.05
C VAL A 160 -12.51 17.65 5.19
N ASP A 161 -13.60 17.35 5.87
CA ASP A 161 -14.67 18.29 6.20
C ASP A 161 -14.71 18.59 7.70
N GLY A 162 -15.39 19.66 8.10
CA GLY A 162 -15.40 20.16 9.48
C GLY A 162 -14.31 21.20 9.78
N VAL A 163 -13.41 21.47 8.84
CA VAL A 163 -12.34 22.48 8.91
C VAL A 163 -12.52 23.48 7.76
N ASP A 164 -12.05 24.72 7.95
CA ASP A 164 -12.07 25.74 6.90
C ASP A 164 -11.55 25.19 5.57
N GLN A 165 -12.36 25.31 4.51
CA GLN A 165 -12.06 24.68 3.21
C GLN A 165 -10.86 25.33 2.51
N THR A 166 -10.59 26.63 2.77
CA THR A 166 -9.42 27.33 2.20
C THR A 166 -8.13 26.81 2.83
N LEU A 167 -8.13 26.65 4.16
CA LEU A 167 -7.01 26.04 4.89
C LEU A 167 -6.82 24.59 4.46
N THR A 168 -7.88 23.80 4.39
CA THR A 168 -7.88 22.41 3.92
C THR A 168 -7.25 22.30 2.52
N ALA A 169 -7.69 23.13 1.57
CA ALA A 169 -7.16 23.10 0.20
C ALA A 169 -5.65 23.39 0.15
N ARG A 170 -5.15 24.37 0.94
CA ARG A 170 -3.71 24.68 1.00
C ARG A 170 -2.90 23.52 1.59
N VAL A 171 -3.35 22.96 2.72
CA VAL A 171 -2.66 21.85 3.40
C VAL A 171 -2.63 20.61 2.49
N LEU A 172 -3.77 20.23 1.93
CA LEU A 172 -3.83 19.05 1.05
C LEU A 172 -3.07 19.26 -0.26
N HIS A 173 -3.01 20.49 -0.80
CA HIS A 173 -2.16 20.80 -1.95
C HIS A 173 -0.68 20.58 -1.62
N ALA A 174 -0.21 21.14 -0.49
CA ALA A 174 1.17 20.98 -0.05
C ALA A 174 1.53 19.51 0.24
N PHE A 175 0.63 18.77 0.90
CA PHE A 175 0.80 17.34 1.16
C PHE A 175 0.94 16.54 -0.14
N ARG A 176 0.05 16.74 -1.11
CA ARG A 176 0.10 16.07 -2.41
C ARG A 176 1.40 16.34 -3.17
N GLY A 177 1.97 17.54 -3.01
CA GLY A 177 3.28 17.88 -3.58
C GLY A 177 4.46 17.12 -2.99
N LYS A 178 4.29 16.44 -1.85
CA LYS A 178 5.30 15.59 -1.20
C LYS A 178 5.14 14.10 -1.52
N VAL A 179 4.09 13.70 -2.20
CA VAL A 179 3.85 12.34 -2.65
C VAL A 179 4.22 12.24 -4.13
N SER A 180 5.08 11.31 -4.50
CA SER A 180 5.56 11.17 -5.88
C SER A 180 4.43 10.93 -6.88
N HIS A 181 3.46 10.08 -6.53
CA HIS A 181 2.34 9.73 -7.41
C HIS A 181 0.99 9.81 -6.69
N PRO A 182 0.50 11.02 -6.33
CA PRO A 182 -0.68 11.18 -5.48
C PRO A 182 -1.99 10.69 -6.10
N THR A 183 -2.02 10.40 -7.40
CA THR A 183 -3.20 9.92 -8.14
C THR A 183 -3.05 8.48 -8.63
N VAL A 184 -2.04 7.75 -8.17
CA VAL A 184 -1.71 6.43 -8.71
C VAL A 184 -2.90 5.46 -8.63
N GLY A 185 -3.64 5.45 -7.53
CA GLY A 185 -4.79 4.56 -7.31
C GLY A 185 -5.82 4.61 -8.44
N ARG A 186 -6.32 5.80 -8.80
CA ARG A 186 -7.31 5.96 -9.89
C ARG A 186 -6.77 5.58 -11.27
N THR A 187 -5.45 5.45 -11.44
CA THR A 187 -4.82 5.16 -12.73
C THR A 187 -4.53 3.67 -12.94
N LEU A 188 -4.75 2.81 -11.94
CA LEU A 188 -4.37 1.40 -11.94
C LEU A 188 -4.94 0.65 -13.15
N ARG A 189 -6.25 0.77 -13.43
CA ARG A 189 -6.88 0.10 -14.56
C ARG A 189 -6.16 0.40 -15.88
N ARG A 190 -5.87 1.67 -16.14
CA ARG A 190 -5.18 2.10 -17.38
C ARG A 190 -3.76 1.53 -17.46
N ARG A 191 -3.05 1.45 -16.32
CA ARG A 191 -1.69 0.93 -16.26
C ARG A 191 -1.65 -0.58 -16.53
N LEU A 192 -2.60 -1.34 -15.95
CA LEU A 192 -2.74 -2.77 -16.18
C LEU A 192 -2.98 -3.08 -17.67
N LEU A 193 -3.91 -2.36 -18.31
CA LEU A 193 -4.18 -2.49 -19.75
C LEU A 193 -2.94 -2.17 -20.60
N ARG A 194 -2.20 -1.10 -20.28
CA ARG A 194 -0.97 -0.73 -20.99
C ARG A 194 0.16 -1.74 -20.79
N ALA A 195 0.15 -2.48 -19.70
CA ALA A 195 1.09 -3.57 -19.46
C ALA A 195 0.70 -4.89 -20.18
N GLY A 196 -0.33 -4.86 -21.04
CA GLY A 196 -0.78 -6.02 -21.82
C GLY A 196 -1.62 -7.02 -21.04
N LEU A 197 -2.09 -6.64 -19.83
CA LEU A 197 -3.01 -7.46 -19.05
C LEU A 197 -4.44 -7.25 -19.54
N VAL A 198 -5.26 -8.29 -19.38
CA VAL A 198 -6.66 -8.32 -19.83
C VAL A 198 -7.62 -8.41 -18.64
N ASP A 199 -8.91 -8.15 -18.90
CA ASP A 199 -10.02 -8.25 -17.95
C ASP A 199 -9.79 -7.49 -16.63
N PRO A 200 -9.33 -6.22 -16.65
CA PRO A 200 -9.08 -5.49 -15.43
C PRO A 200 -10.37 -5.17 -14.69
N VAL A 201 -10.48 -5.70 -13.48
CA VAL A 201 -11.51 -5.32 -12.50
C VAL A 201 -10.92 -4.23 -11.59
N LEU A 202 -11.68 -3.16 -11.38
CA LEU A 202 -11.31 -2.06 -10.47
C LEU A 202 -12.40 -1.90 -9.42
N ARG A 203 -12.02 -1.95 -8.14
CA ARG A 203 -12.88 -1.59 -7.01
C ARG A 203 -12.27 -0.39 -6.27
N ALA A 204 -13.11 0.48 -5.73
CA ALA A 204 -12.72 1.50 -4.78
C ALA A 204 -13.32 1.17 -3.42
N VAL A 205 -12.48 1.12 -2.40
CA VAL A 205 -12.89 1.04 -1.00
C VAL A 205 -12.70 2.43 -0.42
N GLN A 206 -13.79 3.00 0.11
CA GLN A 206 -13.74 4.32 0.72
C GLN A 206 -13.44 4.14 2.21
N ALA A 207 -12.26 4.59 2.65
CA ALA A 207 -11.98 4.77 4.08
C ALA A 207 -12.75 6.01 4.54
N VAL A 208 -13.70 5.84 5.45
CA VAL A 208 -14.45 6.96 6.04
C VAL A 208 -14.27 6.94 7.54
N SER A 209 -13.84 8.05 8.11
CA SER A 209 -13.74 8.23 9.56
C SER A 209 -14.38 9.56 9.98
N THR A 210 -15.02 9.55 11.15
CA THR A 210 -15.56 10.73 11.84
C THR A 210 -14.76 11.07 13.10
N ARG A 211 -13.62 10.38 13.31
CA ARG A 211 -12.72 10.59 14.44
C ARG A 211 -11.31 10.87 13.95
N LEU A 212 -10.67 11.87 14.56
CA LEU A 212 -9.32 12.28 14.17
C LEU A 212 -8.28 11.18 14.41
N ASP A 213 -8.31 10.54 15.57
CA ASP A 213 -7.32 9.49 15.92
C ASP A 213 -7.38 8.29 14.97
N ASP A 214 -8.60 7.89 14.59
CA ASP A 214 -8.81 6.81 13.62
C ASP A 214 -8.28 7.20 12.23
N ALA A 215 -8.68 8.37 11.72
CA ALA A 215 -8.21 8.86 10.43
C ALA A 215 -6.68 9.09 10.40
N ALA A 216 -6.09 9.64 11.46
CA ALA A 216 -4.65 9.90 11.57
C ALA A 216 -3.82 8.61 11.54
N SER A 217 -4.42 7.47 11.87
CA SER A 217 -3.74 6.18 11.80
C SER A 217 -3.42 5.73 10.37
N VAL A 218 -4.19 6.21 9.37
CA VAL A 218 -4.06 5.85 7.94
C VAL A 218 -3.76 7.04 7.03
N VAL A 219 -4.01 8.27 7.48
CA VAL A 219 -3.82 9.51 6.70
C VAL A 219 -2.71 10.37 7.32
N PRO A 220 -1.47 10.31 6.81
CA PRO A 220 -0.30 10.91 7.45
C PRO A 220 -0.41 12.43 7.70
N VAL A 221 -1.07 13.20 6.82
CA VAL A 221 -1.21 14.66 6.97
C VAL A 221 -2.10 15.06 8.17
N LEU A 222 -2.82 14.11 8.75
CA LEU A 222 -3.63 14.28 9.97
C LEU A 222 -2.86 13.85 11.22
N ASP A 223 -1.74 13.13 11.08
CA ASP A 223 -0.92 12.66 12.20
C ASP A 223 0.07 13.75 12.64
N ARG A 224 0.02 14.15 13.91
CA ARG A 224 0.94 15.16 14.47
C ARG A 224 2.40 14.73 14.44
N ARG A 225 2.67 13.42 14.47
CA ARG A 225 4.03 12.86 14.33
C ARG A 225 4.61 13.14 12.95
N GLU A 226 3.76 13.27 11.94
CA GLU A 226 4.09 13.61 10.56
C GLU A 226 3.87 15.11 10.26
N SER A 227 3.95 15.96 11.28
CA SER A 227 3.65 17.40 11.19
C SER A 227 4.46 18.14 10.11
N GLY A 228 5.61 17.61 9.71
CA GLY A 228 6.41 18.10 8.58
C GLY A 228 5.70 18.03 7.22
N LEU A 229 4.61 17.26 7.10
CA LEU A 229 3.77 17.21 5.90
C LEU A 229 2.87 18.45 5.75
N VAL A 230 2.64 19.20 6.84
CA VAL A 230 1.85 20.43 6.86
C VAL A 230 2.79 21.64 6.77
N PRO A 231 2.50 22.66 5.93
CA PRO A 231 3.27 23.89 5.89
C PRO A 231 3.38 24.55 7.28
N ASP A 232 4.55 25.07 7.64
CA ASP A 232 4.80 25.65 8.97
C ASP A 232 3.81 26.78 9.31
N VAL A 233 3.47 27.60 8.33
CA VAL A 233 2.55 28.72 8.50
C VAL A 233 1.12 28.26 8.81
N ASP A 234 0.73 27.09 8.39
CA ASP A 234 -0.62 26.54 8.56
C ASP A 234 -0.69 25.50 9.70
N ARG A 235 0.45 24.99 10.18
CA ARG A 235 0.52 23.82 11.07
C ARG A 235 -0.30 23.98 12.34
N SER A 236 -0.07 25.05 13.09
CA SER A 236 -0.76 25.26 14.37
C SER A 236 -2.28 25.46 14.19
N LEU A 237 -2.67 26.15 13.12
CA LEU A 237 -4.08 26.37 12.81
C LEU A 237 -4.74 25.08 12.35
N TRP A 238 -4.07 24.30 11.49
CA TRP A 238 -4.56 23.03 10.98
C TRP A 238 -4.90 22.06 12.12
N PHE A 239 -3.92 21.71 12.96
CA PHE A 239 -4.16 20.74 14.03
C PHE A 239 -5.15 21.22 15.08
N ARG A 240 -5.18 22.51 15.40
CA ARG A 240 -6.19 23.07 16.31
C ARG A 240 -7.59 22.99 15.73
N SER A 241 -7.74 23.27 14.43
CA SER A 241 -9.04 23.19 13.76
C SER A 241 -9.55 21.75 13.69
N LEU A 242 -8.66 20.78 13.45
CA LEU A 242 -9.00 19.35 13.50
C LEU A 242 -9.47 18.92 14.90
N ASP A 243 -8.76 19.33 15.98
CA ASP A 243 -9.16 19.03 17.35
C ASP A 243 -10.54 19.59 17.69
N LEU A 244 -10.82 20.83 17.27
CA LEU A 244 -12.10 21.47 17.52
C LEU A 244 -13.23 20.78 16.74
N ALA A 245 -13.00 20.40 15.50
CA ALA A 245 -13.98 19.68 14.69
C ALA A 245 -14.26 18.29 15.25
N ASP A 246 -13.19 17.54 15.67
CA ASP A 246 -13.33 16.23 16.31
C ASP A 246 -14.11 16.31 17.61
N ALA A 247 -13.77 17.28 18.48
CA ALA A 247 -14.46 17.51 19.77
C ALA A 247 -15.95 17.85 19.61
N ARG A 248 -16.35 18.45 18.49
CA ARG A 248 -17.74 18.77 18.17
C ARG A 248 -18.47 17.65 17.43
N GLY A 249 -17.76 16.60 17.01
CA GLY A 249 -18.31 15.54 16.16
C GLY A 249 -18.65 16.01 14.74
N GLU A 250 -18.01 17.08 14.27
CA GLU A 250 -18.24 17.69 12.96
C GLU A 250 -17.27 17.15 11.88
N LEU A 251 -16.26 16.36 12.29
CA LEU A 251 -15.22 15.89 11.38
C LEU A 251 -15.72 14.77 10.46
N THR A 252 -15.46 14.89 9.18
CA THR A 252 -15.61 13.81 8.21
C THR A 252 -14.36 13.73 7.35
N ILE A 253 -13.72 12.57 7.36
CA ILE A 253 -12.54 12.27 6.54
C ILE A 253 -12.88 11.10 5.62
N ALA A 254 -12.56 11.22 4.32
CA ALA A 254 -12.80 10.18 3.36
C ALA A 254 -11.62 10.04 2.39
N LEU A 255 -11.10 8.80 2.24
CA LEU A 255 -9.95 8.50 1.41
C LEU A 255 -10.23 7.28 0.53
N PRO A 256 -10.18 7.42 -0.82
CA PRO A 256 -10.36 6.29 -1.72
C PRO A 256 -9.07 5.47 -1.85
N ILE A 257 -9.20 4.16 -1.62
CA ILE A 257 -8.17 3.14 -1.85
C ILE A 257 -8.66 2.26 -2.98
N TYR A 258 -7.84 2.11 -4.02
CA TYR A 258 -8.20 1.35 -5.20
C TYR A 258 -7.56 -0.03 -5.19
N VAL A 259 -8.36 -1.04 -5.49
CA VAL A 259 -7.95 -2.42 -5.73
C VAL A 259 -8.16 -2.71 -7.21
N ALA A 260 -7.13 -3.13 -7.90
CA ALA A 260 -7.18 -3.50 -9.31
C ALA A 260 -6.61 -4.90 -9.51
N VAL A 261 -7.36 -5.79 -10.16
CA VAL A 261 -6.91 -7.13 -10.53
C VAL A 261 -7.06 -7.31 -12.02
N ALA A 262 -6.03 -7.86 -12.67
CA ALA A 262 -6.05 -8.19 -14.10
C ALA A 262 -5.30 -9.49 -14.37
N ARG A 263 -5.48 -10.08 -15.57
CA ARG A 263 -4.88 -11.36 -15.95
C ARG A 263 -3.86 -11.19 -17.07
N ARG A 264 -2.80 -11.99 -17.02
CA ARG A 264 -1.96 -12.22 -18.20
C ARG A 264 -2.73 -13.10 -19.19
N PRO A 265 -2.76 -12.78 -20.50
CA PRO A 265 -3.28 -13.68 -21.52
C PRO A 265 -2.67 -15.09 -21.42
N ARG A 266 -3.44 -16.12 -21.84
CA ARG A 266 -2.97 -17.51 -21.95
C ARG A 266 -2.04 -17.72 -23.12
#